data_1c2a8d6bef30a06eae12ea0b60b849c3
#
_entry.id   1c2a8d6bef30a06eae12ea0b60b849c3
#
_cell.length_a   1.000
_cell.length_b   1.000
_cell.length_c   1.000
_cell.angle_alpha   90.00
_cell.angle_beta   90.00
_cell.angle_gamma   90.00
#
_symmetry.space_group_name_H-M   'P 1'
#
loop_
_entity.id
_entity.type
_entity.pdbx_description
1 polymer ?
#
loop_
_entity_poly.entity_id
_entity_poly.type
_entity_poly.pdbx_seq_one_letter_code
_entity_poly.pdbx_strand_id
1 'polypeptide(L)'
;MKSQFLPYATTPGRLLAQLLSDLLVGLWIALWVMVGLGVHTAIATISKVGRQVKDSATGISDNLHSAGDSVDGVPLIGDTMSKPLRAASEAALDLAGAGHELDTTASWLAVLLAIAVAAPPIMAIGMPWLFLRIRFFRRKWTVTALAKTPAGVQLLALRALANRPLRKLTEISHDPVGAWRHEDPLAVRGLAALELRSAGVATPRSWTNPGGLTSAGRT
;
A
#
# COMPACT_ATOMS: atom_id res chain seq x y z
N MET A 1 6.06 31.51 8.60
CA MET A 1 6.74 30.42 9.34
C MET A 1 6.15 29.10 8.88
N LYS A 2 6.95 28.30 8.17
CA LYS A 2 6.52 26.99 7.62
C LYS A 2 6.27 26.04 8.79
N SER A 3 5.00 25.66 9.05
CA SER A 3 4.68 24.56 9.95
C SER A 3 5.22 23.29 9.31
N GLN A 4 6.31 22.76 9.83
CA GLN A 4 6.79 21.46 9.42
C GLN A 4 5.72 20.44 9.82
N PHE A 5 5.01 19.92 8.83
CA PHE A 5 4.08 18.80 8.95
C PHE A 5 4.92 17.55 9.23
N LEU A 6 5.26 17.32 10.49
CA LEU A 6 5.85 16.05 10.90
C LEU A 6 4.70 15.03 11.04
N PRO A 7 4.66 14.01 10.19
CA PRO A 7 3.60 12.99 10.22
C PRO A 7 3.68 12.08 11.46
N TYR A 8 4.70 12.26 12.30
CA TYR A 8 4.99 11.44 13.46
C TYR A 8 4.58 12.10 14.79
N ALA A 9 4.34 11.28 15.81
CA ALA A 9 4.05 11.75 17.16
C ALA A 9 5.27 12.46 17.75
N THR A 10 5.04 13.55 18.49
CA THR A 10 6.08 14.37 19.10
C THR A 10 6.68 13.77 20.38
N THR A 11 6.13 12.64 20.88
CA THR A 11 6.67 11.92 22.04
C THR A 11 7.65 10.84 21.57
N PRO A 12 8.91 10.82 22.05
CA PRO A 12 9.97 9.96 21.53
C PRO A 12 9.62 8.46 21.58
N GLY A 13 8.97 7.99 22.64
CA GLY A 13 8.56 6.59 22.76
C GLY A 13 7.50 6.17 21.73
N ARG A 14 6.54 7.05 21.42
CA ARG A 14 5.52 6.77 20.39
C ARG A 14 6.09 6.84 18.98
N LEU A 15 7.07 7.70 18.76
CA LEU A 15 7.76 7.82 17.49
C LEU A 15 8.55 6.54 17.18
N LEU A 16 9.31 6.03 18.15
CA LEU A 16 10.02 4.76 18.03
C LEU A 16 9.07 3.58 17.76
N ALA A 17 7.96 3.50 18.50
CA ALA A 17 6.96 2.44 18.28
C ALA A 17 6.32 2.51 16.88
N GLN A 18 6.09 3.72 16.35
CA GLN A 18 5.57 3.91 15.00
C GLN A 18 6.59 3.50 13.94
N LEU A 19 7.85 3.93 14.08
CA LEU A 19 8.92 3.55 13.15
C LEU A 19 9.14 2.04 13.15
N LEU A 20 9.14 1.42 14.33
CA LEU A 20 9.30 -0.04 14.45
C LEU A 20 8.11 -0.78 13.80
N SER A 21 6.88 -0.31 14.02
CA SER A 21 5.69 -0.86 13.36
C SER A 21 5.76 -0.72 11.84
N ASP A 22 6.15 0.46 11.34
CA ASP A 22 6.28 0.72 9.91
C ASP A 22 7.37 -0.18 9.28
N LEU A 23 8.50 -0.34 9.98
CA LEU A 23 9.59 -1.23 9.56
C LEU A 23 9.15 -2.70 9.52
N LEU A 24 8.46 -3.17 10.56
CA LEU A 24 7.94 -4.55 10.65
C LEU A 24 6.95 -4.85 9.53
N VAL A 25 6.01 -3.94 9.26
CA VAL A 25 5.04 -4.10 8.16
C VAL A 25 5.75 -4.04 6.81
N GLY A 26 6.71 -3.14 6.63
CA GLY A 26 7.52 -3.07 5.42
C GLY A 26 8.31 -4.37 5.16
N LEU A 27 8.94 -4.90 6.19
CA LEU A 27 9.68 -6.18 6.11
C LEU A 27 8.73 -7.35 5.79
N TRP A 28 7.55 -7.37 6.41
CA TRP A 28 6.53 -8.38 6.13
C TRP A 28 6.07 -8.34 4.66
N ILE A 29 5.77 -7.15 4.14
CA ILE A 29 5.39 -6.99 2.74
C ILE A 29 6.52 -7.44 1.81
N ALA A 30 7.76 -7.01 2.08
CA ALA A 30 8.92 -7.39 1.29
C ALA A 30 9.11 -8.92 1.25
N LEU A 31 8.96 -9.60 2.40
CA LEU A 31 9.04 -11.05 2.50
C LEU A 31 8.02 -11.73 1.57
N TRP A 32 6.76 -11.32 1.63
CA TRP A 32 5.71 -11.95 0.81
C TRP A 32 5.81 -11.58 -0.67
N VAL A 33 6.31 -10.42 -1.01
CA VAL A 33 6.65 -10.06 -2.40
C VAL A 33 7.75 -10.98 -2.92
N MET A 34 8.79 -11.25 -2.12
CA MET A 34 9.85 -12.20 -2.50
C MET A 34 9.31 -13.63 -2.69
N VAL A 35 8.42 -14.07 -1.82
CA VAL A 35 7.74 -15.39 -1.99
C VAL A 35 6.94 -15.42 -3.28
N GLY A 36 6.15 -14.38 -3.56
CA GLY A 36 5.38 -14.27 -4.81
C GLY A 36 6.27 -14.28 -6.06
N LEU A 37 7.40 -13.56 -6.04
CA LEU A 37 8.38 -13.58 -7.12
C LEU A 37 9.02 -14.98 -7.28
N GLY A 38 9.29 -15.68 -6.19
CA GLY A 38 9.78 -17.06 -6.21
C GLY A 38 8.79 -18.00 -6.90
N VAL A 39 7.50 -17.91 -6.55
CA VAL A 39 6.42 -18.68 -7.20
C VAL A 39 6.34 -18.35 -8.68
N HIS A 40 6.34 -17.05 -9.03
CA HIS A 40 6.33 -16.62 -10.43
C HIS A 40 7.51 -17.19 -11.21
N THR A 41 8.73 -17.13 -10.67
CA THR A 41 9.93 -17.64 -11.33
C THR A 41 9.90 -19.15 -11.53
N ALA A 42 9.40 -19.90 -10.53
CA ALA A 42 9.27 -21.36 -10.63
C ALA A 42 8.33 -21.77 -11.76
N ILE A 43 7.18 -21.11 -11.89
CA ILE A 43 6.20 -21.43 -12.93
C ILE A 43 6.64 -20.89 -14.30
N ALA A 44 7.29 -19.75 -14.37
CA ALA A 44 7.86 -19.20 -15.60
C ALA A 44 8.90 -20.11 -16.27
N THR A 45 9.45 -21.08 -15.54
CA THR A 45 10.31 -22.12 -16.12
C THR A 45 9.52 -23.03 -17.07
N ILE A 46 8.25 -23.32 -16.76
CA ILE A 46 7.36 -24.12 -17.63
C ILE A 46 7.08 -23.35 -18.93
N SER A 47 6.82 -22.05 -18.84
CA SER A 47 6.62 -21.17 -19.99
C SER A 47 7.85 -21.17 -20.93
N LYS A 48 9.08 -21.22 -20.39
CA LYS A 48 10.30 -21.37 -21.21
C LYS A 48 10.32 -22.65 -22.02
N VAL A 49 9.88 -23.77 -21.43
CA VAL A 49 9.79 -25.05 -22.15
C VAL A 49 8.77 -24.95 -23.27
N GLY A 50 7.61 -24.33 -23.04
CA GLY A 50 6.61 -24.08 -24.07
C GLY A 50 7.17 -23.30 -25.26
N ARG A 51 7.92 -22.22 -24.99
CA ARG A 51 8.60 -21.43 -26.03
C ARG A 51 9.63 -22.26 -26.79
N GLN A 52 10.44 -23.04 -26.10
CA GLN A 52 11.44 -23.89 -26.75
C GLN A 52 10.79 -24.93 -27.67
N VAL A 53 9.68 -25.55 -27.25
CA VAL A 53 8.90 -26.49 -28.10
C VAL A 53 8.37 -25.73 -29.31
N LYS A 54 7.75 -24.58 -29.16
CA LYS A 54 7.26 -23.74 -30.26
C LYS A 54 8.36 -23.42 -31.26
N ASP A 55 9.50 -22.88 -30.79
CA ASP A 55 10.57 -22.44 -31.67
C ASP A 55 11.23 -23.62 -32.41
N SER A 56 11.44 -24.73 -31.71
CA SER A 56 11.97 -25.97 -32.33
C SER A 56 11.01 -26.57 -33.36
N ALA A 57 9.71 -26.63 -33.05
CA ALA A 57 8.69 -27.14 -33.93
C ALA A 57 8.49 -26.25 -35.17
N THR A 58 8.55 -24.92 -35.01
CA THR A 58 8.54 -23.99 -36.14
C THR A 58 9.75 -24.22 -37.05
N GLY A 59 10.94 -24.36 -36.49
CA GLY A 59 12.15 -24.62 -37.28
C GLY A 59 12.08 -25.95 -38.02
N ILE A 60 11.49 -26.98 -37.41
CA ILE A 60 11.24 -28.27 -38.09
C ILE A 60 10.26 -28.10 -39.26
N SER A 61 9.16 -27.37 -39.03
CA SER A 61 8.15 -27.09 -40.07
C SER A 61 8.78 -26.39 -41.27
N ASP A 62 9.57 -25.34 -41.04
CA ASP A 62 10.23 -24.56 -42.10
C ASP A 62 11.19 -25.40 -42.92
N ASN A 63 11.98 -26.29 -42.25
CA ASN A 63 12.89 -27.20 -42.93
C ASN A 63 12.14 -28.26 -43.76
N LEU A 64 11.04 -28.83 -43.24
CA LEU A 64 10.24 -29.80 -43.94
C LEU A 64 9.51 -29.18 -45.14
N HIS A 65 9.02 -27.96 -44.98
CA HIS A 65 8.39 -27.21 -46.07
C HIS A 65 9.39 -26.93 -47.18
N SER A 66 10.55 -26.44 -46.87
CA SER A 66 11.66 -26.18 -47.83
C SER A 66 12.13 -27.47 -48.53
N ALA A 67 12.19 -28.58 -47.80
CA ALA A 67 12.50 -29.86 -48.37
C ALA A 67 11.40 -30.37 -49.36
N GLY A 68 10.13 -30.17 -48.95
CA GLY A 68 8.96 -30.48 -49.79
C GLY A 68 8.97 -29.71 -51.10
N ASP A 69 9.23 -28.42 -51.05
CA ASP A 69 9.32 -27.52 -52.23
C ASP A 69 10.51 -27.90 -53.14
N SER A 70 11.62 -28.31 -52.56
CA SER A 70 12.81 -28.73 -53.32
C SER A 70 12.58 -30.00 -54.10
N VAL A 71 11.74 -30.93 -53.60
CA VAL A 71 11.42 -32.21 -54.25
C VAL A 71 10.28 -32.10 -55.26
N ASP A 72 9.37 -31.13 -55.07
CA ASP A 72 8.17 -30.92 -55.92
C ASP A 72 8.53 -30.68 -57.38
N GLY A 73 9.72 -30.14 -57.69
CA GLY A 73 10.24 -29.93 -59.05
C GLY A 73 10.82 -31.16 -59.71
N VAL A 74 10.86 -32.34 -59.08
CA VAL A 74 11.49 -33.55 -59.65
C VAL A 74 10.45 -34.43 -60.35
N PRO A 75 10.55 -34.66 -61.69
CA PRO A 75 9.61 -35.50 -62.43
C PRO A 75 9.61 -36.94 -61.89
N LEU A 76 8.43 -37.57 -61.75
CA LEU A 76 8.15 -38.96 -61.30
C LEU A 76 8.16 -39.18 -59.79
N ILE A 77 8.80 -38.40 -58.94
CA ILE A 77 8.93 -38.62 -57.49
C ILE A 77 8.42 -37.43 -56.67
N GLY A 78 8.27 -36.23 -57.28
CA GLY A 78 7.90 -35.00 -56.61
C GLY A 78 6.62 -35.13 -55.78
N ASP A 79 5.54 -35.54 -56.41
CA ASP A 79 4.21 -35.72 -55.76
C ASP A 79 4.16 -36.78 -54.64
N THR A 80 5.00 -37.81 -54.74
CA THR A 80 5.01 -38.90 -53.77
C THR A 80 5.77 -38.53 -52.51
N MET A 81 6.78 -37.68 -52.61
CA MET A 81 7.63 -37.26 -51.49
C MET A 81 7.23 -35.90 -50.91
N SER A 82 6.70 -34.97 -51.69
CA SER A 82 6.28 -33.66 -51.20
C SER A 82 5.06 -33.73 -50.26
N LYS A 83 4.09 -34.63 -50.54
CA LYS A 83 2.90 -34.81 -49.69
C LYS A 83 3.22 -35.19 -48.25
N PRO A 84 4.02 -36.23 -47.96
CA PRO A 84 4.38 -36.59 -46.57
C PRO A 84 5.23 -35.52 -45.91
N LEU A 85 6.08 -34.79 -46.64
CA LEU A 85 6.86 -33.69 -46.09
C LEU A 85 6.00 -32.50 -45.67
N ARG A 86 5.01 -32.18 -46.50
CA ARG A 86 4.03 -31.10 -46.13
C ARG A 86 3.14 -31.55 -44.98
N ALA A 87 2.67 -32.77 -44.92
CA ALA A 87 1.91 -33.27 -43.77
C ALA A 87 2.74 -33.30 -42.49
N ALA A 88 4.03 -33.61 -42.58
CA ALA A 88 4.93 -33.52 -41.43
C ALA A 88 5.20 -32.06 -41.00
N SER A 89 5.28 -31.13 -41.97
CA SER A 89 5.37 -29.70 -41.68
C SER A 89 4.13 -29.16 -40.96
N GLU A 90 2.93 -29.55 -41.39
CA GLU A 90 1.67 -29.20 -40.73
C GLU A 90 1.61 -29.76 -39.30
N ALA A 91 1.99 -31.02 -39.09
CA ALA A 91 2.07 -31.60 -37.74
C ALA A 91 3.08 -30.88 -36.84
N ALA A 92 4.19 -30.39 -37.41
CA ALA A 92 5.13 -29.57 -36.65
C ALA A 92 4.55 -28.20 -36.29
N LEU A 93 3.74 -27.58 -37.15
CA LEU A 93 3.03 -26.33 -36.84
C LEU A 93 1.99 -26.52 -35.72
N ASP A 94 1.27 -27.64 -35.73
CA ASP A 94 0.34 -27.98 -34.66
C ASP A 94 1.07 -28.13 -33.31
N LEU A 95 2.25 -28.75 -33.31
CA LEU A 95 3.11 -28.84 -32.13
C LEU A 95 3.62 -27.46 -31.69
N ALA A 96 3.95 -26.58 -32.63
CA ALA A 96 4.32 -25.21 -32.31
C ALA A 96 3.16 -24.42 -31.69
N GLY A 97 1.93 -24.66 -32.17
CA GLY A 97 0.70 -24.12 -31.59
C GLY A 97 0.50 -24.58 -30.14
N ALA A 98 0.62 -25.87 -29.87
CA ALA A 98 0.55 -26.42 -28.52
C ALA A 98 1.66 -25.82 -27.57
N GLY A 99 2.86 -25.65 -28.09
CA GLY A 99 3.95 -25.00 -27.37
C GLY A 99 3.64 -23.53 -27.02
N HIS A 100 2.99 -22.81 -27.93
CA HIS A 100 2.55 -21.44 -27.69
C HIS A 100 1.43 -21.35 -26.64
N GLU A 101 0.46 -22.24 -26.69
CA GLU A 101 -0.61 -22.30 -25.68
C GLU A 101 -0.05 -22.63 -24.30
N LEU A 102 0.91 -23.53 -24.22
CA LEU A 102 1.60 -23.87 -22.97
C LEU A 102 2.35 -22.64 -22.40
N ASP A 103 3.07 -21.91 -23.24
CA ASP A 103 3.78 -20.68 -22.81
C ASP A 103 2.80 -19.63 -22.28
N THR A 104 1.72 -19.37 -23.00
CA THR A 104 0.72 -18.35 -22.64
C THR A 104 0.01 -18.73 -21.35
N THR A 105 -0.47 -19.96 -21.25
CA THR A 105 -1.19 -20.46 -20.07
C THR A 105 -0.29 -20.48 -18.84
N ALA A 106 0.94 -20.97 -18.96
CA ALA A 106 1.90 -21.01 -17.87
C ALA A 106 2.28 -19.59 -17.39
N SER A 107 2.43 -18.63 -18.31
CA SER A 107 2.73 -17.23 -17.98
C SER A 107 1.59 -16.59 -17.18
N TRP A 108 0.33 -16.79 -17.57
CA TRP A 108 -0.84 -16.32 -16.83
C TRP A 108 -0.95 -16.95 -15.45
N LEU A 109 -0.78 -18.28 -15.38
CA LEU A 109 -0.81 -18.99 -14.10
C LEU A 109 0.29 -18.52 -13.16
N ALA A 110 1.48 -18.21 -13.67
CA ALA A 110 2.58 -17.70 -12.88
C ALA A 110 2.20 -16.39 -12.17
N VAL A 111 1.57 -15.46 -12.88
CA VAL A 111 1.12 -14.18 -12.32
C VAL A 111 -0.02 -14.38 -11.31
N LEU A 112 -1.05 -15.17 -11.69
CA LEU A 112 -2.20 -15.42 -10.82
C LEU A 112 -1.79 -16.09 -9.51
N LEU A 113 -0.94 -17.13 -9.57
CA LEU A 113 -0.48 -17.85 -8.39
C LEU A 113 0.45 -16.99 -7.52
N ALA A 114 1.32 -16.18 -8.12
CA ALA A 114 2.14 -15.23 -7.38
C ALA A 114 1.29 -14.25 -6.57
N ILE A 115 0.24 -13.71 -7.20
CA ILE A 115 -0.71 -12.80 -6.52
C ILE A 115 -1.53 -13.57 -5.47
N ALA A 116 -2.06 -14.75 -5.81
CA ALA A 116 -2.87 -15.55 -4.90
C ALA A 116 -2.12 -15.95 -3.62
N VAL A 117 -0.83 -16.19 -3.72
CA VAL A 117 0.02 -16.53 -2.57
C VAL A 117 0.43 -15.27 -1.78
N ALA A 118 0.80 -14.19 -2.45
CA ALA A 118 1.34 -13.01 -1.79
C ALA A 118 0.25 -12.06 -1.25
N ALA A 119 -0.88 -11.90 -1.95
CA ALA A 119 -1.88 -10.89 -1.60
C ALA A 119 -2.59 -11.15 -0.26
N PRO A 120 -3.05 -12.37 0.10
CA PRO A 120 -3.78 -12.58 1.35
C PRO A 120 -2.97 -12.19 2.60
N PRO A 121 -1.72 -12.63 2.81
CA PRO A 121 -0.96 -12.26 4.00
C PRO A 121 -0.54 -10.78 3.99
N ILE A 122 -0.29 -10.18 2.82
CA ILE A 122 -0.04 -8.73 2.72
C ILE A 122 -1.28 -7.96 3.14
N MET A 123 -2.47 -8.34 2.66
CA MET A 123 -3.71 -7.68 3.00
C MET A 123 -4.13 -7.89 4.46
N ALA A 124 -3.89 -9.07 5.01
CA ALA A 124 -4.25 -9.39 6.40
C ALA A 124 -3.55 -8.47 7.41
N ILE A 125 -2.32 -8.06 7.17
CA ILE A 125 -1.56 -7.14 8.03
C ILE A 125 -1.60 -5.70 7.50
N GLY A 126 -1.48 -5.52 6.20
CA GLY A 126 -1.42 -4.20 5.57
C GLY A 126 -2.72 -3.40 5.70
N MET A 127 -3.89 -4.04 5.53
CA MET A 127 -5.19 -3.36 5.61
C MET A 127 -5.51 -2.81 7.01
N PRO A 128 -5.43 -3.60 8.10
CA PRO A 128 -5.64 -3.07 9.44
C PRO A 128 -4.62 -1.97 9.80
N TRP A 129 -3.35 -2.15 9.41
CA TRP A 129 -2.32 -1.15 9.63
C TRP A 129 -2.64 0.16 8.89
N LEU A 130 -2.99 0.09 7.61
CA LEU A 130 -3.36 1.24 6.78
C LEU A 130 -4.60 1.95 7.34
N PHE A 131 -5.63 1.19 7.75
CA PHE A 131 -6.84 1.73 8.36
C PHE A 131 -6.54 2.51 9.64
N LEU A 132 -5.74 1.94 10.54
CA LEU A 132 -5.31 2.60 11.78
C LEU A 132 -4.49 3.86 11.48
N ARG A 133 -3.64 3.81 10.46
CA ARG A 133 -2.82 4.94 10.02
C ARG A 133 -3.66 6.08 9.48
N ILE A 134 -4.61 5.79 8.59
CA ILE A 134 -5.54 6.79 8.02
C ILE A 134 -6.42 7.38 9.12
N ARG A 135 -6.96 6.56 10.04
CA ARG A 135 -7.75 7.02 11.17
C ARG A 135 -6.96 7.98 12.08
N PHE A 136 -5.69 7.66 12.33
CA PHE A 136 -4.79 8.53 13.10
C PHE A 136 -4.57 9.87 12.41
N PHE A 137 -4.28 9.88 11.11
CA PHE A 137 -4.10 11.11 10.33
C PHE A 137 -5.36 11.97 10.29
N ARG A 138 -6.52 11.38 9.99
CA ARG A 138 -7.80 12.12 9.95
C ARG A 138 -8.11 12.78 11.29
N ARG A 139 -7.92 12.07 12.41
CA ARG A 139 -8.12 12.63 13.75
C ARG A 139 -7.17 13.78 14.02
N LYS A 140 -5.90 13.65 13.67
CA LYS A 140 -4.90 14.71 13.85
C LYS A 140 -5.25 15.97 13.05
N TRP A 141 -5.68 15.81 11.82
CA TRP A 141 -6.08 16.92 10.94
C TRP A 141 -7.27 17.69 11.50
N THR A 142 -8.34 16.99 11.90
CA THR A 142 -9.56 17.60 12.45
C THR A 142 -9.24 18.41 13.71
N VAL A 143 -8.48 17.82 14.63
CA VAL A 143 -8.15 18.47 15.90
C VAL A 143 -7.24 19.69 15.69
N THR A 144 -6.30 19.61 14.75
CA THR A 144 -5.42 20.76 14.41
C THR A 144 -6.18 21.89 13.72
N ALA A 145 -7.15 21.58 12.87
CA ALA A 145 -8.00 22.59 12.24
C ALA A 145 -8.88 23.31 13.27
N LEU A 146 -9.52 22.58 14.19
CA LEU A 146 -10.36 23.12 15.24
C LEU A 146 -9.55 24.01 16.23
N ALA A 147 -8.30 23.67 16.51
CA ALA A 147 -7.44 24.43 17.41
C ALA A 147 -7.09 25.86 16.92
N LYS A 148 -7.37 26.17 15.66
CA LYS A 148 -7.09 27.49 15.04
C LYS A 148 -8.22 28.52 15.24
N THR A 149 -9.40 28.10 15.64
CA THR A 149 -10.57 28.96 15.79
C THR A 149 -11.04 29.00 17.25
N PRO A 150 -11.51 30.14 17.77
CA PRO A 150 -12.02 30.22 19.14
C PRO A 150 -13.15 29.22 19.42
N ALA A 151 -14.11 29.09 18.51
CA ALA A 151 -15.20 28.15 18.61
C ALA A 151 -14.70 26.68 18.60
N GLY A 152 -13.67 26.40 17.81
CA GLY A 152 -13.02 25.07 17.78
C GLY A 152 -12.29 24.74 19.09
N VAL A 153 -11.70 25.71 19.76
CA VAL A 153 -11.09 25.54 21.08
C VAL A 153 -12.15 25.21 22.14
N GLN A 154 -13.29 25.88 22.13
CA GLN A 154 -14.43 25.55 23.01
C GLN A 154 -14.97 24.14 22.75
N LEU A 155 -15.09 23.76 21.48
CA LEU A 155 -15.53 22.40 21.10
C LEU A 155 -14.52 21.33 21.56
N LEU A 156 -13.22 21.59 21.46
CA LEU A 156 -12.19 20.71 21.98
C LEU A 156 -12.23 20.57 23.49
N ALA A 157 -12.50 21.68 24.21
CA ALA A 157 -12.66 21.67 25.66
C ALA A 157 -13.91 20.84 26.08
N LEU A 158 -15.05 21.03 25.41
CA LEU A 158 -16.27 20.24 25.64
C LEU A 158 -16.00 18.76 25.38
N ARG A 159 -15.30 18.43 24.29
CA ARG A 159 -14.93 17.06 23.96
C ARG A 159 -13.99 16.45 25.01
N ALA A 160 -13.10 17.24 25.59
CA ALA A 160 -12.26 16.80 26.68
C ALA A 160 -13.09 16.45 27.92
N LEU A 161 -14.06 17.28 28.29
CA LEU A 161 -14.99 17.02 29.40
C LEU A 161 -15.74 15.70 29.20
N ALA A 162 -16.20 15.41 27.97
CA ALA A 162 -16.96 14.19 27.67
C ALA A 162 -16.11 12.92 27.62
N ASN A 163 -14.82 12.99 27.20
CA ASN A 163 -14.04 11.82 26.85
C ASN A 163 -12.77 11.61 27.70
N ARG A 164 -12.45 12.51 28.64
CA ARG A 164 -11.23 12.39 29.44
C ARG A 164 -11.53 11.87 30.83
N PRO A 165 -10.60 11.07 31.41
CA PRO A 165 -10.75 10.60 32.78
C PRO A 165 -10.81 11.80 33.75
N LEU A 166 -11.72 11.73 34.71
CA LEU A 166 -11.98 12.79 35.69
C LEU A 166 -10.71 13.34 36.36
N ARG A 167 -9.79 12.43 36.71
CA ARG A 167 -8.51 12.82 37.34
C ARG A 167 -7.74 13.86 36.53
N LYS A 168 -7.72 13.76 35.19
CA LYS A 168 -7.03 14.73 34.32
C LYS A 168 -7.79 16.04 34.16
N LEU A 169 -9.09 16.01 34.33
CA LEU A 169 -9.94 17.21 34.28
C LEU A 169 -9.75 18.04 35.55
N THR A 170 -9.73 17.38 36.73
CA THR A 170 -9.54 18.04 38.03
C THR A 170 -8.13 18.59 38.22
N GLU A 171 -7.13 18.10 37.48
CA GLU A 171 -5.78 18.70 37.43
C GLU A 171 -5.75 20.10 36.80
N ILE A 172 -6.77 20.44 35.98
CA ILE A 172 -6.84 21.74 35.27
C ILE A 172 -7.66 22.74 36.07
N SER A 173 -8.79 22.34 36.64
CA SER A 173 -9.67 23.16 37.44
C SER A 173 -10.38 22.27 38.46
N HIS A 174 -10.65 22.83 39.64
CA HIS A 174 -11.42 22.17 40.69
C HIS A 174 -12.89 21.90 40.24
N ASP A 175 -13.43 22.87 39.46
CA ASP A 175 -14.73 22.71 38.79
C ASP A 175 -14.54 22.92 37.26
N PRO A 176 -14.20 21.86 36.50
CA PRO A 176 -13.95 21.95 35.06
C PRO A 176 -15.20 22.31 34.26
N VAL A 177 -16.40 21.89 34.70
CA VAL A 177 -17.66 22.15 34.02
C VAL A 177 -18.12 23.58 34.22
N GLY A 178 -18.05 24.10 35.48
CA GLY A 178 -18.34 25.48 35.79
C GLY A 178 -17.39 26.43 35.07
N ALA A 179 -16.10 26.15 35.12
CA ALA A 179 -15.10 26.95 34.43
C ALA A 179 -15.32 27.02 32.90
N TRP A 180 -15.69 25.88 32.29
CA TRP A 180 -16.05 25.86 30.87
C TRP A 180 -17.33 26.66 30.59
N ARG A 181 -18.36 26.54 31.46
CA ARG A 181 -19.64 27.24 31.31
C ARG A 181 -19.47 28.78 31.45
N HIS A 182 -18.56 29.21 32.32
CA HIS A 182 -18.25 30.64 32.50
C HIS A 182 -17.19 31.16 31.52
N GLU A 183 -16.82 30.32 30.52
CA GLU A 183 -15.87 30.65 29.46
C GLU A 183 -14.49 31.07 29.99
N ASP A 184 -14.05 30.53 31.13
CA ASP A 184 -12.73 30.82 31.65
C ASP A 184 -11.65 30.47 30.63
N PRO A 185 -10.91 31.48 30.10
CA PRO A 185 -9.96 31.27 29.03
C PRO A 185 -8.83 30.31 29.38
N LEU A 186 -8.44 30.23 30.65
CA LEU A 186 -7.37 29.34 31.10
C LEU A 186 -7.85 27.91 31.19
N ALA A 187 -9.02 27.70 31.78
CA ALA A 187 -9.61 26.37 31.88
C ALA A 187 -9.98 25.81 30.50
N VAL A 188 -10.61 26.60 29.65
CA VAL A 188 -10.98 26.19 28.27
C VAL A 188 -9.75 25.79 27.44
N ARG A 189 -8.68 26.58 27.49
CA ARG A 189 -7.40 26.23 26.81
C ARG A 189 -6.73 25.02 27.44
N GLY A 190 -6.77 24.88 28.76
CA GLY A 190 -6.25 23.72 29.46
C GLY A 190 -6.95 22.43 29.06
N LEU A 191 -8.30 22.45 29.05
CA LEU A 191 -9.12 21.33 28.59
C LEU A 191 -8.88 21.00 27.12
N ALA A 192 -8.84 22.01 26.25
CA ALA A 192 -8.53 21.81 24.82
C ALA A 192 -7.12 21.25 24.63
N ALA A 193 -6.13 21.67 25.43
CA ALA A 193 -4.78 21.13 25.42
C ALA A 193 -4.72 19.64 25.78
N LEU A 194 -5.57 19.16 26.67
CA LEU A 194 -5.69 17.72 26.96
C LEU A 194 -6.14 16.94 25.72
N GLU A 195 -7.11 17.48 24.98
CA GLU A 195 -7.58 16.80 23.75
C GLU A 195 -6.50 16.84 22.66
N LEU A 196 -5.78 17.95 22.48
CA LEU A 196 -4.64 18.05 21.57
C LEU A 196 -3.56 17.02 21.88
N ARG A 197 -3.12 16.93 23.15
CA ARG A 197 -2.11 15.95 23.59
C ARG A 197 -2.55 14.52 23.33
N SER A 198 -3.83 14.23 23.54
CA SER A 198 -4.36 12.89 23.28
C SER A 198 -4.36 12.52 21.81
N ALA A 199 -4.53 13.50 20.92
CA ALA A 199 -4.41 13.33 19.47
C ALA A 199 -2.95 13.33 18.98
N GLY A 200 -1.96 13.43 19.89
CA GLY A 200 -0.54 13.49 19.53
C GLY A 200 -0.12 14.83 18.91
N VAL A 201 -0.87 15.90 19.18
CA VAL A 201 -0.58 17.27 18.70
C VAL A 201 0.00 18.07 19.84
N ALA A 202 1.13 18.75 19.58
CA ALA A 202 1.71 19.67 20.54
C ALA A 202 0.79 20.88 20.76
N THR A 203 0.64 21.32 22.00
CA THR A 203 -0.10 22.54 22.33
C THR A 203 0.58 23.75 21.71
N PRO A 204 -0.18 24.70 21.12
CA PRO A 204 0.38 25.94 20.60
C PRO A 204 1.14 26.70 21.71
N ARG A 205 2.32 27.20 21.40
CA ARG A 205 3.14 27.97 22.37
C ARG A 205 2.40 29.20 22.93
N SER A 206 1.49 29.77 22.15
CA SER A 206 0.63 30.88 22.58
C SER A 206 -0.31 30.56 23.75
N TRP A 207 -0.58 29.27 24.01
CA TRP A 207 -1.46 28.81 25.10
C TRP A 207 -0.69 28.56 26.40
N THR A 208 0.62 28.39 26.33
CA THR A 208 1.48 28.12 27.49
C THR A 208 2.07 29.39 28.09
N ASN A 209 1.94 30.54 27.41
CA ASN A 209 2.47 31.82 27.90
C ASN A 209 1.32 32.79 28.18
N PRO A 210 0.87 32.94 29.45
CA PRO A 210 -0.24 33.83 29.81
C PRO A 210 0.09 35.33 29.65
N GLY A 211 1.37 35.68 29.51
CA GLY A 211 1.85 37.07 29.41
C GLY A 211 1.70 37.77 28.05
N GLY A 212 1.24 37.05 27.00
CA GLY A 212 1.15 37.64 25.65
C GLY A 212 -0.11 38.48 25.36
N LEU A 213 -1.07 38.54 26.26
CA LEU A 213 -2.35 39.24 26.05
C LEU A 213 -2.45 40.65 26.62
N THR A 214 -1.42 41.13 27.36
CA THR A 214 -1.44 42.44 27.99
C THR A 214 -0.84 43.58 27.16
N SER A 215 -0.25 43.30 25.99
CA SER A 215 0.41 44.31 25.16
C SER A 215 -0.39 44.84 23.96
N ALA A 216 -1.58 44.27 23.65
CA ALA A 216 -2.37 44.71 22.49
C ALA A 216 -3.54 45.68 22.79
N GLY A 217 -3.64 46.21 24.00
CA GLY A 217 -4.76 47.04 24.44
C GLY A 217 -4.33 48.45 24.94
N ARG A 218 -3.22 48.99 24.47
CA ARG A 218 -2.82 50.37 24.85
C ARG A 218 -2.15 51.06 23.66
N THR A 219 -2.94 51.52 22.71
CA THR A 219 -2.70 52.75 21.91
C THR A 219 -4.04 53.31 21.52
#